data_59f628535e99803acb29a48eec8d6359
#
_entry.id   59f628535e99803acb29a48eec8d6359
#
_cell.length_a   1.000
_cell.length_b   1.000
_cell.length_c   1.000
_cell.angle_alpha   90.00
_cell.angle_beta   90.00
_cell.angle_gamma   90.00
#
_symmetry.space_group_name_H-M   'P 1'
#
loop_
_entity.id
_entity.type
_entity.pdbx_description
1 polymer ?
#
loop_
_entity_poly.entity_id
_entity_poly.type
_entity_poly.pdbx_seq_one_letter_code
_entity_poly.pdbx_strand_id
1 'polypeptide(L)'
;MNNYTIIGIDFGTSATVVKVKNYYEGMNDSDCQPLMIGGGTIIPTLVFERKNDGKLFFGRDAESEYKAGSEGVLHRNFKMDLLIPERKENAQRLIKEFMKYLYQQFLLQKPQLNVSDTVKTFISYPAKWTPEIITFMKQSVVDAGFGTADTVFGETEPTAAIYATFTNHEAMLKEQQLVAQEIPINVMMLDMGAGTSDVTIFRFMADKQNKFHIGHDGKIISHPAVDNAYLCGGREIDRLLCDYNLNYLRQVFPGSEVHDGLKQKNESGIKEWKETHVSPRLQENQSASISGEMMTLIKMLRSFSPNMQNIAYPNLDRAAFETATKEHWRQLHTLITDAVAKAAEVIPEIKGPEDIDLMIVTGGHSQWYCVREMCLGHSVAGLPPINFKKIIDNPKRLLSEARPQETVANGLVFRDLSFDITHTSANNLWIQLVMDDKTPSDIYQVLSQFETLPVQKSFEWTQKQEGGSFCLDDINIKCHCCYGADMETGLSYTAGVNAAMNSFGDLFFKTVLLPFVLMGGGTETYTVVTTIVVDVNEDGSAIVKGNVNCNGNIEKFVINL
;
A
#
# COMPACT_ATOMS: atom_id res chain seq x y z
N MET A 1 11.68 -30.77 -11.09
CA MET A 1 10.87 -29.78 -10.29
C MET A 1 9.41 -30.20 -10.39
N ASN A 2 8.66 -30.10 -9.30
CA ASN A 2 7.20 -30.27 -9.39
C ASN A 2 6.61 -29.06 -10.11
N ASN A 3 5.78 -29.30 -11.12
CA ASN A 3 5.10 -28.22 -11.84
C ASN A 3 4.08 -27.56 -10.93
N TYR A 4 4.09 -26.22 -10.85
CA TYR A 4 3.10 -25.44 -10.11
C TYR A 4 2.83 -24.10 -10.81
N THR A 5 1.77 -23.44 -10.42
CA THR A 5 1.35 -22.14 -10.96
C THR A 5 1.33 -21.10 -9.86
N ILE A 6 1.83 -19.90 -10.17
CA ILE A 6 1.62 -18.70 -9.34
C ILE A 6 0.61 -17.80 -10.02
N ILE A 7 -0.37 -17.33 -9.25
CA ILE A 7 -1.32 -16.29 -9.62
C ILE A 7 -0.94 -15.03 -8.84
N GLY A 8 -0.69 -13.94 -9.53
CA GLY A 8 -0.42 -12.62 -8.92
C GLY A 8 -1.60 -11.68 -9.16
N ILE A 9 -2.16 -11.13 -8.09
CA ILE A 9 -3.27 -10.18 -8.12
C ILE A 9 -2.76 -8.84 -7.62
N ASP A 10 -2.53 -7.92 -8.53
CA ASP A 10 -2.32 -6.51 -8.17
C ASP A 10 -3.66 -5.80 -8.13
N PHE A 11 -4.20 -5.64 -6.92
CA PHE A 11 -5.45 -4.95 -6.69
C PHE A 11 -5.20 -3.46 -6.45
N GLY A 12 -5.09 -2.70 -7.54
CA GLY A 12 -4.83 -1.26 -7.46
C GLY A 12 -6.09 -0.41 -7.20
N THR A 13 -5.88 0.83 -6.77
CA THR A 13 -6.96 1.80 -6.48
C THR A 13 -7.81 2.15 -7.71
N SER A 14 -7.21 2.21 -8.89
CA SER A 14 -7.86 2.57 -10.17
C SER A 14 -7.97 1.42 -11.13
N ALA A 15 -7.03 0.49 -11.04
CA ALA A 15 -6.92 -0.62 -11.97
C ALA A 15 -6.39 -1.86 -11.23
N THR A 16 -6.90 -3.00 -11.61
CA THR A 16 -6.47 -4.31 -11.13
C THR A 16 -5.82 -5.06 -12.28
N VAL A 17 -4.73 -5.75 -11.99
CA VAL A 17 -4.04 -6.62 -12.95
C VAL A 17 -3.88 -8.00 -12.33
N VAL A 18 -4.17 -9.04 -13.12
CA VAL A 18 -3.96 -10.43 -12.70
C VAL A 18 -3.02 -11.09 -13.70
N LYS A 19 -1.96 -11.70 -13.18
CA LYS A 19 -0.98 -12.46 -13.95
C LYS A 19 -0.93 -13.92 -13.50
N VAL A 20 -0.54 -14.78 -14.41
CA VAL A 20 -0.39 -16.22 -14.16
C VAL A 20 0.96 -16.66 -14.74
N LYS A 21 1.76 -17.35 -13.94
CA LYS A 21 3.02 -17.94 -14.36
C LYS A 21 3.05 -19.41 -13.99
N ASN A 22 3.37 -20.24 -14.97
CA ASN A 22 3.57 -21.68 -14.77
C ASN A 22 5.07 -21.96 -14.60
N TYR A 23 5.41 -22.63 -13.50
CA TYR A 23 6.76 -23.03 -13.17
C TYR A 23 6.96 -24.51 -13.57
N TYR A 24 7.90 -24.75 -14.48
CA TYR A 24 8.28 -26.07 -14.98
C TYR A 24 9.74 -26.03 -15.44
N GLU A 25 10.31 -27.19 -15.67
CA GLU A 25 11.70 -27.29 -16.13
C GLU A 25 11.85 -26.74 -17.56
N GLY A 26 12.78 -25.79 -17.75
CA GLY A 26 13.03 -25.14 -19.04
C GLY A 26 12.10 -23.96 -19.35
N MET A 27 11.31 -23.46 -18.38
CA MET A 27 10.55 -22.23 -18.54
C MET A 27 11.46 -21.02 -18.73
N ASN A 28 10.92 -19.97 -19.36
CA ASN A 28 11.57 -18.66 -19.41
C ASN A 28 11.18 -17.85 -18.16
N ASP A 29 12.16 -17.24 -17.51
CA ASP A 29 11.95 -16.50 -16.24
C ASP A 29 11.04 -15.28 -16.41
N SER A 30 11.06 -14.60 -17.55
CA SER A 30 10.22 -13.44 -17.83
C SER A 30 8.82 -13.76 -18.36
N ASP A 31 8.52 -15.04 -18.67
CA ASP A 31 7.22 -15.41 -19.24
C ASP A 31 6.13 -15.44 -18.17
N CYS A 32 5.07 -14.68 -18.38
CA CYS A 32 3.82 -14.75 -17.64
C CYS A 32 2.63 -14.38 -18.53
N GLN A 33 1.45 -14.86 -18.18
CA GLN A 33 0.23 -14.65 -18.96
C GLN A 33 -0.73 -13.75 -18.18
N PRO A 34 -1.33 -12.73 -18.81
CA PRO A 34 -2.34 -11.90 -18.16
C PRO A 34 -3.72 -12.55 -18.19
N LEU A 35 -4.53 -12.30 -17.18
CA LEU A 35 -5.97 -12.50 -17.25
C LEU A 35 -6.58 -11.38 -18.11
N MET A 36 -7.30 -11.76 -19.15
CA MET A 36 -7.92 -10.83 -20.10
C MET A 36 -9.39 -10.62 -19.75
N ILE A 37 -9.78 -9.38 -19.43
CA ILE A 37 -11.20 -9.06 -19.13
C ILE A 37 -11.63 -7.89 -20.00
N GLY A 38 -12.73 -8.06 -20.74
CA GLY A 38 -13.24 -7.03 -21.64
C GLY A 38 -12.24 -6.63 -22.73
N GLY A 39 -11.38 -7.56 -23.18
CA GLY A 39 -10.36 -7.34 -24.21
C GLY A 39 -9.10 -6.60 -23.72
N GLY A 40 -8.89 -6.45 -22.42
CA GLY A 40 -7.70 -5.80 -21.85
C GLY A 40 -7.11 -6.53 -20.66
N THR A 41 -5.82 -6.29 -20.41
CA THR A 41 -5.07 -6.81 -19.26
C THR A 41 -5.23 -5.95 -18.01
N ILE A 42 -5.55 -4.68 -18.20
CA ILE A 42 -5.79 -3.71 -17.13
C ILE A 42 -7.31 -3.62 -16.90
N ILE A 43 -7.76 -4.04 -15.74
CA ILE A 43 -9.15 -4.12 -15.35
C ILE A 43 -9.47 -2.89 -14.50
N PRO A 44 -10.41 -2.01 -14.89
CA PRO A 44 -10.80 -0.88 -14.04
C PRO A 44 -11.31 -1.37 -12.68
N THR A 45 -10.77 -0.85 -11.58
CA THR A 45 -11.24 -1.17 -10.23
C THR A 45 -12.50 -0.33 -9.95
N LEU A 46 -13.61 -0.71 -10.60
CA LEU A 46 -14.91 -0.03 -10.56
C LEU A 46 -16.02 -1.02 -10.27
N VAL A 47 -17.01 -0.59 -9.49
CA VAL A 47 -18.26 -1.32 -9.25
C VAL A 47 -19.41 -0.33 -9.46
N PHE A 48 -20.37 -0.68 -10.31
CA PHE A 48 -21.59 0.08 -10.46
C PHE A 48 -22.75 -0.71 -9.83
N GLU A 49 -23.41 -0.11 -8.86
CA GLU A 49 -24.59 -0.68 -8.19
C GLU A 49 -25.84 -0.02 -8.74
N ARG A 50 -26.61 -0.78 -9.51
CA ARG A 50 -27.82 -0.27 -10.16
C ARG A 50 -28.95 -0.16 -9.15
N LYS A 51 -29.63 1.00 -9.15
CA LYS A 51 -30.60 1.37 -8.11
C LYS A 51 -31.88 0.51 -8.11
N ASN A 52 -32.33 0.08 -9.28
CA ASN A 52 -33.63 -0.57 -9.41
C ASN A 52 -33.67 -2.02 -8.91
N ASP A 53 -32.56 -2.74 -8.97
CA ASP A 53 -32.46 -4.17 -8.65
C ASP A 53 -31.25 -4.53 -7.79
N GLY A 54 -30.40 -3.55 -7.43
CA GLY A 54 -29.17 -3.78 -6.65
C GLY A 54 -28.10 -4.59 -7.38
N LYS A 55 -28.25 -4.79 -8.71
CA LYS A 55 -27.29 -5.57 -9.49
C LYS A 55 -25.94 -4.86 -9.56
N LEU A 56 -24.87 -5.61 -9.32
CA LEU A 56 -23.51 -5.13 -9.42
C LEU A 56 -22.93 -5.42 -10.81
N PHE A 57 -22.28 -4.41 -11.37
CA PHE A 57 -21.46 -4.51 -12.58
C PHE A 57 -20.01 -4.16 -12.22
N PHE A 58 -19.05 -4.77 -12.89
CA PHE A 58 -17.64 -4.67 -12.53
C PHE A 58 -16.78 -4.22 -13.70
N GLY A 59 -15.67 -3.53 -13.39
CA GLY A 59 -14.69 -3.16 -14.38
C GLY A 59 -15.26 -2.29 -15.50
N ARG A 60 -15.06 -2.71 -16.75
CA ARG A 60 -15.55 -1.99 -17.94
C ARG A 60 -17.06 -1.98 -18.07
N ASP A 61 -17.73 -3.03 -17.61
CA ASP A 61 -19.19 -3.07 -17.62
C ASP A 61 -19.78 -2.04 -16.65
N ALA A 62 -19.14 -1.85 -15.47
CA ALA A 62 -19.51 -0.78 -14.55
C ALA A 62 -19.35 0.61 -15.17
N GLU A 63 -18.29 0.84 -15.90
CA GLU A 63 -18.06 2.08 -16.63
C GLU A 63 -19.07 2.30 -17.74
N SER A 64 -19.42 1.24 -18.46
CA SER A 64 -20.41 1.28 -19.55
C SER A 64 -21.82 1.60 -19.05
N GLU A 65 -22.26 0.95 -17.96
CA GLU A 65 -23.55 1.25 -17.32
C GLU A 65 -23.64 2.71 -16.84
N TYR A 66 -22.56 3.20 -16.23
CA TYR A 66 -22.49 4.60 -15.78
C TYR A 66 -22.56 5.57 -16.96
N LYS A 67 -21.79 5.33 -18.05
CA LYS A 67 -21.81 6.17 -19.27
C LYS A 67 -23.15 6.11 -20.01
N ALA A 68 -23.87 4.98 -19.93
CA ALA A 68 -25.21 4.83 -20.50
C ALA A 68 -26.29 5.62 -19.73
N GLY A 69 -25.94 6.20 -18.57
CA GLY A 69 -26.89 6.96 -17.75
C GLY A 69 -27.84 6.08 -16.93
N SER A 70 -27.49 4.81 -16.69
CA SER A 70 -28.25 3.94 -15.80
C SER A 70 -28.35 4.55 -14.40
N GLU A 71 -29.54 4.51 -13.78
CA GLU A 71 -29.69 4.97 -12.40
C GLU A 71 -28.96 4.04 -11.43
N GLY A 72 -28.02 4.60 -10.65
CA GLY A 72 -27.21 3.82 -9.71
C GLY A 72 -26.06 4.61 -9.13
N VAL A 73 -25.18 3.88 -8.41
CA VAL A 73 -23.99 4.45 -7.79
C VAL A 73 -22.76 3.80 -8.41
N LEU A 74 -21.85 4.61 -8.93
CA LEU A 74 -20.53 4.16 -9.37
C LEU A 74 -19.54 4.30 -8.20
N HIS A 75 -19.15 3.15 -7.66
CA HIS A 75 -18.12 3.07 -6.62
C HIS A 75 -16.74 3.08 -7.24
N ARG A 76 -15.97 4.06 -6.83
CA ARG A 76 -14.54 4.25 -7.19
C ARG A 76 -13.74 4.30 -5.90
N ASN A 77 -12.46 3.94 -5.95
CA ASN A 77 -11.52 4.16 -4.83
C ASN A 77 -11.82 3.35 -3.57
N PHE A 78 -12.71 2.39 -3.62
CA PHE A 78 -13.11 1.63 -2.44
C PHE A 78 -11.95 0.84 -1.80
N LYS A 79 -10.81 0.63 -2.50
CA LYS A 79 -9.57 0.16 -1.87
C LYS A 79 -9.10 1.11 -0.76
N MET A 80 -9.12 2.42 -1.01
CA MET A 80 -8.67 3.42 -0.05
C MET A 80 -9.70 3.69 1.04
N ASP A 81 -10.98 3.42 0.76
CA ASP A 81 -12.06 3.55 1.76
C ASP A 81 -11.92 2.54 2.91
N LEU A 82 -11.06 1.50 2.79
CA LEU A 82 -10.68 0.61 3.89
C LEU A 82 -10.01 1.35 5.07
N LEU A 83 -9.37 2.49 4.80
CA LEU A 83 -8.71 3.33 5.80
C LEU A 83 -9.68 4.31 6.49
N ILE A 84 -10.93 4.40 6.02
CA ILE A 84 -11.92 5.37 6.51
C ILE A 84 -12.99 4.60 7.29
N PRO A 85 -13.07 4.75 8.63
CA PRO A 85 -13.95 3.94 9.47
C PRO A 85 -15.40 3.90 8.99
N GLU A 86 -15.98 5.05 8.58
CA GLU A 86 -17.38 5.18 8.15
C GLU A 86 -17.66 4.51 6.81
N ARG A 87 -16.61 4.22 6.02
CA ARG A 87 -16.72 3.63 4.68
C ARG A 87 -16.19 2.20 4.63
N LYS A 88 -15.48 1.75 5.66
CA LYS A 88 -14.76 0.47 5.72
C LYS A 88 -15.68 -0.72 5.42
N GLU A 89 -16.86 -0.78 6.03
CA GLU A 89 -17.79 -1.90 5.82
C GLU A 89 -18.24 -2.02 4.38
N ASN A 90 -18.64 -0.90 3.76
CA ASN A 90 -19.03 -0.91 2.34
C ASN A 90 -17.84 -1.24 1.43
N ALA A 91 -16.66 -0.73 1.72
CA ALA A 91 -15.44 -1.06 0.99
C ALA A 91 -15.14 -2.56 1.06
N GLN A 92 -15.25 -3.17 2.22
CA GLN A 92 -15.07 -4.61 2.42
C GLN A 92 -16.08 -5.43 1.60
N ARG A 93 -17.34 -5.03 1.57
CA ARG A 93 -18.38 -5.65 0.73
C ARG A 93 -18.00 -5.60 -0.75
N LEU A 94 -17.65 -4.41 -1.25
CA LEU A 94 -17.31 -4.21 -2.67
C LEU A 94 -16.06 -5.00 -3.08
N ILE A 95 -15.03 -5.06 -2.22
CA ILE A 95 -13.80 -5.82 -2.48
C ILE A 95 -14.11 -7.31 -2.58
N LYS A 96 -14.88 -7.88 -1.65
CA LYS A 96 -15.27 -9.30 -1.70
C LYS A 96 -16.01 -9.64 -3.00
N GLU A 97 -16.95 -8.81 -3.42
CA GLU A 97 -17.69 -9.03 -4.66
C GLU A 97 -16.78 -8.87 -5.90
N PHE A 98 -15.86 -7.91 -5.87
CA PHE A 98 -14.90 -7.73 -6.95
C PHE A 98 -13.92 -8.92 -7.07
N MET A 99 -13.43 -9.48 -5.94
CA MET A 99 -12.58 -10.68 -5.94
C MET A 99 -13.34 -11.90 -6.49
N LYS A 100 -14.61 -12.08 -6.13
CA LYS A 100 -15.46 -13.16 -6.71
C LYS A 100 -15.62 -12.99 -8.22
N TYR A 101 -15.82 -11.76 -8.69
CA TYR A 101 -15.88 -11.45 -10.12
C TYR A 101 -14.57 -11.83 -10.82
N LEU A 102 -13.42 -11.43 -10.28
CA LEU A 102 -12.10 -11.80 -10.83
C LEU A 102 -11.94 -13.32 -10.92
N TYR A 103 -12.33 -14.05 -9.87
CA TYR A 103 -12.24 -15.51 -9.85
C TYR A 103 -13.14 -16.15 -10.91
N GLN A 104 -14.35 -15.67 -11.10
CA GLN A 104 -15.23 -16.15 -12.16
C GLN A 104 -14.60 -15.96 -13.56
N GLN A 105 -14.00 -14.79 -13.81
CA GLN A 105 -13.28 -14.52 -15.06
C GLN A 105 -12.03 -15.41 -15.22
N PHE A 106 -11.32 -15.69 -14.13
CA PHE A 106 -10.21 -16.62 -14.12
C PHE A 106 -10.65 -18.05 -14.47
N LEU A 107 -11.74 -18.54 -13.92
CA LEU A 107 -12.26 -19.88 -14.22
C LEU A 107 -12.60 -20.06 -15.71
N LEU A 108 -13.13 -19.03 -16.36
CA LEU A 108 -13.41 -19.05 -17.80
C LEU A 108 -12.14 -19.19 -18.66
N GLN A 109 -10.99 -18.68 -18.18
CA GLN A 109 -9.72 -18.69 -18.90
C GLN A 109 -8.73 -19.74 -18.39
N LYS A 110 -9.03 -20.40 -17.29
CA LYS A 110 -8.15 -21.40 -16.66
C LYS A 110 -7.61 -22.46 -17.66
N PRO A 111 -8.43 -23.01 -18.60
CA PRO A 111 -7.92 -23.97 -19.58
C PRO A 111 -6.86 -23.38 -20.52
N GLN A 112 -7.01 -22.12 -20.94
CA GLN A 112 -6.05 -21.46 -21.83
C GLN A 112 -4.76 -21.06 -21.10
N LEU A 113 -4.86 -20.79 -19.80
CA LEU A 113 -3.74 -20.40 -18.94
C LEU A 113 -2.88 -21.60 -18.51
N ASN A 114 -3.29 -22.84 -18.83
CA ASN A 114 -2.58 -24.09 -18.50
C ASN A 114 -2.22 -24.22 -17.01
N VAL A 115 -3.12 -23.79 -16.14
CA VAL A 115 -2.91 -23.76 -14.69
C VAL A 115 -2.73 -25.18 -14.15
N SER A 116 -1.65 -25.42 -13.41
CA SER A 116 -1.35 -26.70 -12.77
C SER A 116 -2.28 -26.96 -11.56
N ASP A 117 -2.26 -28.21 -11.06
CA ASP A 117 -3.05 -28.60 -9.88
C ASP A 117 -2.54 -27.94 -8.59
N THR A 118 -1.23 -27.65 -8.53
CA THR A 118 -0.62 -26.94 -7.41
C THR A 118 -0.58 -25.45 -7.73
N VAL A 119 -1.29 -24.65 -6.96
CA VAL A 119 -1.42 -23.20 -7.15
C VAL A 119 -1.03 -22.45 -5.87
N LYS A 120 -0.21 -21.41 -6.03
CA LYS A 120 0.00 -20.37 -5.03
C LYS A 120 -0.59 -19.06 -5.56
N THR A 121 -1.21 -18.27 -4.71
CA THR A 121 -1.77 -16.97 -5.09
C THR A 121 -1.16 -15.89 -4.24
N PHE A 122 -0.69 -14.83 -4.87
CA PHE A 122 -0.15 -13.65 -4.20
C PHE A 122 -1.03 -12.43 -4.50
N ILE A 123 -1.33 -11.65 -3.45
CA ILE A 123 -2.02 -10.36 -3.57
C ILE A 123 -1.11 -9.24 -3.11
N SER A 124 -1.03 -8.16 -3.90
CA SER A 124 -0.27 -6.97 -3.52
C SER A 124 -1.00 -6.09 -2.51
N TYR A 125 -0.23 -5.40 -1.69
CA TYR A 125 -0.74 -4.37 -0.79
C TYR A 125 0.30 -3.25 -0.60
N PRO A 126 -0.14 -2.00 -0.32
CA PRO A 126 0.77 -0.91 0.05
C PRO A 126 1.55 -1.22 1.33
N ALA A 127 2.84 -0.86 1.37
CA ALA A 127 3.76 -1.24 2.45
C ALA A 127 3.34 -0.82 3.86
N LYS A 128 2.47 0.19 3.99
CA LYS A 128 1.98 0.69 5.30
C LYS A 128 0.59 0.21 5.70
N TRP A 129 0.01 -0.72 4.98
CA TRP A 129 -1.25 -1.28 5.44
C TRP A 129 -1.06 -2.03 6.75
N THR A 130 -2.10 -1.93 7.59
CA THR A 130 -2.11 -2.65 8.86
C THR A 130 -2.33 -4.14 8.63
N PRO A 131 -1.82 -4.99 9.52
CA PRO A 131 -2.04 -6.43 9.46
C PRO A 131 -3.51 -6.83 9.38
N GLU A 132 -4.41 -6.08 10.02
CA GLU A 132 -5.86 -6.30 9.90
C GLU A 132 -6.35 -6.18 8.46
N ILE A 133 -5.92 -5.13 7.74
CA ILE A 133 -6.30 -4.91 6.35
C ILE A 133 -5.66 -5.96 5.44
N ILE A 134 -4.39 -6.30 5.67
CA ILE A 134 -3.67 -7.34 4.92
C ILE A 134 -4.39 -8.68 5.09
N THR A 135 -4.74 -9.04 6.33
CA THR A 135 -5.48 -10.27 6.63
C THR A 135 -6.85 -10.29 5.95
N PHE A 136 -7.59 -9.18 5.99
CA PHE A 136 -8.86 -9.04 5.27
C PHE A 136 -8.69 -9.24 3.76
N MET A 137 -7.64 -8.67 3.15
CA MET A 137 -7.38 -8.81 1.71
C MET A 137 -7.05 -10.26 1.35
N LYS A 138 -6.16 -10.93 2.09
CA LYS A 138 -5.84 -12.35 1.91
C LYS A 138 -7.10 -13.21 2.04
N GLN A 139 -7.91 -12.98 3.08
CA GLN A 139 -9.15 -13.71 3.30
C GLN A 139 -10.16 -13.47 2.17
N SER A 140 -10.24 -12.27 1.61
CA SER A 140 -11.13 -11.96 0.47
C SER A 140 -10.75 -12.75 -0.78
N VAL A 141 -9.45 -13.01 -0.99
CA VAL A 141 -8.93 -13.85 -2.09
C VAL A 141 -9.26 -15.34 -1.84
N VAL A 142 -9.12 -15.80 -0.60
CA VAL A 142 -9.52 -17.15 -0.18
C VAL A 142 -11.02 -17.37 -0.36
N ASP A 143 -11.85 -16.45 0.13
CA ASP A 143 -13.32 -16.50 0.06
C ASP A 143 -13.82 -16.48 -1.41
N ALA A 144 -13.06 -15.84 -2.30
CA ALA A 144 -13.37 -15.85 -3.73
C ALA A 144 -13.08 -17.18 -4.42
N GLY A 145 -12.17 -18.01 -3.88
CA GLY A 145 -11.82 -19.32 -4.39
C GLY A 145 -10.44 -19.44 -5.05
N PHE A 146 -9.58 -18.42 -4.96
CA PHE A 146 -8.23 -18.47 -5.56
C PHE A 146 -7.23 -19.38 -4.82
N GLY A 147 -7.59 -19.90 -3.66
CA GLY A 147 -6.77 -20.82 -2.87
C GLY A 147 -7.32 -21.00 -1.45
N THR A 148 -6.48 -21.54 -0.58
CA THR A 148 -6.73 -21.72 0.85
C THR A 148 -5.86 -20.75 1.66
N ALA A 149 -6.07 -20.68 2.98
CA ALA A 149 -5.23 -19.88 3.86
C ALA A 149 -3.72 -20.22 3.76
N ASP A 150 -3.39 -21.49 3.43
CA ASP A 150 -2.01 -21.96 3.28
C ASP A 150 -1.42 -21.69 1.89
N THR A 151 -2.22 -21.28 0.91
CA THR A 151 -1.78 -21.06 -0.47
C THR A 151 -2.00 -19.64 -0.98
N VAL A 152 -2.60 -18.77 -0.15
CA VAL A 152 -2.79 -17.35 -0.44
C VAL A 152 -1.86 -16.53 0.44
N PHE A 153 -1.00 -15.75 -0.21
CA PHE A 153 0.03 -14.94 0.42
C PHE A 153 -0.16 -13.46 0.09
N GLY A 154 0.39 -12.60 0.93
CA GLY A 154 0.51 -11.18 0.67
C GLY A 154 1.93 -10.79 0.29
N GLU A 155 2.08 -9.74 -0.51
CA GLU A 155 3.37 -9.14 -0.80
C GLU A 155 3.21 -7.63 -0.95
N THR A 156 4.20 -6.86 -0.53
CA THR A 156 4.16 -5.41 -0.69
C THR A 156 4.32 -5.00 -2.16
N GLU A 157 3.60 -3.95 -2.59
CA GLU A 157 3.69 -3.42 -3.95
C GLU A 157 5.15 -3.08 -4.35
N PRO A 158 5.95 -2.40 -3.49
CA PRO A 158 7.36 -2.14 -3.81
C PRO A 158 8.20 -3.40 -3.99
N THR A 159 8.07 -4.39 -3.11
CA THR A 159 8.83 -5.65 -3.21
C THR A 159 8.48 -6.39 -4.50
N ALA A 160 7.18 -6.48 -4.82
CA ALA A 160 6.75 -7.09 -6.07
C ALA A 160 7.33 -6.35 -7.29
N ALA A 161 7.31 -5.01 -7.29
CA ALA A 161 7.89 -4.23 -8.38
C ALA A 161 9.41 -4.45 -8.53
N ILE A 162 10.13 -4.66 -7.43
CA ILE A 162 11.54 -5.03 -7.43
C ILE A 162 11.76 -6.36 -8.18
N TYR A 163 11.00 -7.41 -7.85
CA TYR A 163 11.12 -8.70 -8.54
C TYR A 163 10.93 -8.56 -10.06
N ALA A 164 9.91 -7.82 -10.49
CA ALA A 164 9.66 -7.61 -11.91
C ALA A 164 10.81 -6.87 -12.60
N THR A 165 11.26 -5.76 -12.03
CA THR A 165 12.26 -4.90 -12.63
C THR A 165 13.61 -5.63 -12.77
N PHE A 166 14.05 -6.32 -11.72
CA PHE A 166 15.32 -7.04 -11.78
C PHE A 166 15.25 -8.24 -12.72
N THR A 167 14.12 -8.95 -12.79
CA THR A 167 13.93 -10.03 -13.78
C THR A 167 13.95 -9.49 -15.22
N ASN A 168 13.24 -8.38 -15.47
CA ASN A 168 13.12 -7.82 -16.82
C ASN A 168 14.41 -7.15 -17.32
N HIS A 169 15.21 -6.60 -16.41
CA HIS A 169 16.39 -5.79 -16.76
C HIS A 169 17.74 -6.46 -16.40
N GLU A 170 17.73 -7.74 -16.00
CA GLU A 170 18.92 -8.44 -15.53
C GLU A 170 20.11 -8.33 -16.53
N ALA A 171 19.86 -8.54 -17.82
CA ALA A 171 20.89 -8.48 -18.85
C ALA A 171 21.52 -7.08 -18.95
N MET A 172 20.69 -6.03 -18.89
CA MET A 172 21.16 -4.65 -18.96
C MET A 172 21.93 -4.25 -17.69
N LEU A 173 21.45 -4.67 -16.52
CA LEU A 173 22.13 -4.42 -15.23
C LEU A 173 23.53 -5.04 -15.24
N LYS A 174 23.69 -6.25 -15.78
CA LYS A 174 25.00 -6.93 -15.95
C LYS A 174 25.89 -6.19 -16.96
N GLU A 175 25.36 -5.79 -18.10
CA GLU A 175 26.11 -5.05 -19.13
C GLU A 175 26.67 -3.72 -18.58
N GLN A 176 25.89 -3.02 -17.75
CA GLN A 176 26.31 -1.76 -17.16
C GLN A 176 27.15 -1.90 -15.87
N GLN A 177 27.52 -3.13 -15.51
CA GLN A 177 28.28 -3.43 -14.28
C GLN A 177 27.59 -2.94 -13.01
N LEU A 178 26.28 -2.76 -13.06
CA LEU A 178 25.47 -2.41 -11.89
C LEU A 178 25.20 -3.62 -10.99
N VAL A 179 25.51 -4.82 -11.48
CA VAL A 179 25.40 -6.10 -10.78
C VAL A 179 26.80 -6.74 -10.75
N ALA A 180 27.77 -6.04 -10.18
CA ALA A 180 29.07 -6.65 -9.92
C ALA A 180 29.00 -7.53 -8.66
N GLN A 181 29.66 -8.67 -8.72
CA GLN A 181 29.73 -9.60 -7.58
C GLN A 181 30.25 -8.91 -6.33
N GLU A 182 29.52 -9.04 -5.23
CA GLU A 182 29.86 -8.52 -3.91
C GLU A 182 30.05 -6.98 -3.83
N ILE A 183 29.55 -6.23 -4.81
CA ILE A 183 29.51 -4.76 -4.75
C ILE A 183 28.06 -4.31 -4.59
N PRO A 184 27.66 -3.86 -3.41
CA PRO A 184 26.32 -3.37 -3.19
C PRO A 184 26.12 -1.99 -3.84
N ILE A 185 24.95 -1.78 -4.42
CA ILE A 185 24.50 -0.50 -4.99
C ILE A 185 23.28 0.02 -4.23
N ASN A 186 23.11 1.33 -4.20
CA ASN A 186 21.96 1.99 -3.61
C ASN A 186 20.89 2.23 -4.69
N VAL A 187 19.71 1.68 -4.50
CA VAL A 187 18.62 1.72 -5.46
C VAL A 187 17.46 2.52 -4.87
N MET A 188 16.92 3.44 -5.65
CA MET A 188 15.65 4.12 -5.33
C MET A 188 14.58 3.66 -6.31
N MET A 189 13.43 3.27 -5.79
CA MET A 189 12.23 2.97 -6.57
C MET A 189 11.14 3.98 -6.26
N LEU A 190 10.55 4.52 -7.33
CA LEU A 190 9.34 5.36 -7.29
C LEU A 190 8.19 4.54 -7.87
N ASP A 191 7.27 4.10 -7.03
CA ASP A 191 6.01 3.50 -7.49
C ASP A 191 4.91 4.55 -7.45
N MET A 192 4.43 4.94 -8.62
CA MET A 192 3.51 6.05 -8.79
C MET A 192 2.19 5.55 -9.36
N GLY A 193 1.28 5.22 -8.45
CA GLY A 193 -0.07 4.75 -8.75
C GLY A 193 -1.07 5.88 -9.04
N ALA A 194 -2.33 5.50 -9.15
CA ALA A 194 -3.41 6.46 -9.35
C ALA A 194 -3.81 7.17 -8.04
N GLY A 195 -3.71 6.50 -6.90
CA GLY A 195 -4.07 7.02 -5.59
C GLY A 195 -2.88 7.45 -4.74
N THR A 196 -1.79 6.70 -4.80
CA THR A 196 -0.58 6.88 -3.99
C THR A 196 0.67 6.93 -4.84
N SER A 197 1.70 7.55 -4.29
CA SER A 197 3.07 7.43 -4.76
C SER A 197 3.94 6.99 -3.59
N ASP A 198 4.71 5.93 -3.79
CA ASP A 198 5.60 5.36 -2.80
C ASP A 198 7.05 5.45 -3.24
N VAL A 199 7.95 5.80 -2.31
CA VAL A 199 9.40 5.81 -2.53
C VAL A 199 10.03 4.74 -1.66
N THR A 200 10.77 3.83 -2.28
CA THR A 200 11.49 2.77 -1.59
C THR A 200 12.97 2.88 -1.91
N ILE A 201 13.82 2.90 -0.90
CA ILE A 201 15.28 2.92 -1.04
C ILE A 201 15.84 1.65 -0.40
N PHE A 202 16.69 0.94 -1.12
CA PHE A 202 17.28 -0.31 -0.66
C PHE A 202 18.67 -0.53 -1.27
N ARG A 203 19.42 -1.44 -0.67
CA ARG A 203 20.67 -1.92 -1.24
C ARG A 203 20.45 -3.21 -2.01
N PHE A 204 21.17 -3.35 -3.08
CA PHE A 204 21.14 -4.51 -3.96
C PHE A 204 22.55 -5.01 -4.23
N MET A 205 22.74 -6.32 -4.18
CA MET A 205 24.03 -6.97 -4.43
C MET A 205 23.83 -8.32 -5.12
N ALA A 206 24.76 -8.70 -5.99
CA ALA A 206 24.90 -10.07 -6.46
C ALA A 206 26.02 -10.78 -5.69
N ASP A 207 25.78 -12.01 -5.24
CA ASP A 207 26.82 -12.84 -4.63
C ASP A 207 27.70 -13.53 -5.69
N LYS A 208 28.69 -14.33 -5.24
CA LYS A 208 29.61 -15.08 -6.12
C LYS A 208 28.89 -16.11 -6.99
N GLN A 209 27.71 -16.54 -6.62
CA GLN A 209 26.86 -17.47 -7.35
C GLN A 209 25.89 -16.76 -8.29
N ASN A 210 25.98 -15.43 -8.42
CA ASN A 210 25.02 -14.56 -9.11
C ASN A 210 23.60 -14.62 -8.55
N LYS A 211 23.43 -15.02 -7.27
CA LYS A 211 22.17 -14.87 -6.57
C LYS A 211 22.03 -13.42 -6.14
N PHE A 212 20.86 -12.86 -6.36
CA PHE A 212 20.58 -11.47 -6.03
C PHE A 212 20.08 -11.35 -4.60
N HIS A 213 20.75 -10.50 -3.83
CA HIS A 213 20.38 -10.11 -2.48
C HIS A 213 19.82 -8.68 -2.50
N ILE A 214 18.57 -8.54 -2.10
CA ILE A 214 17.87 -7.27 -2.03
C ILE A 214 17.68 -6.93 -0.56
N GLY A 215 18.01 -5.70 -0.19
CA GLY A 215 18.01 -5.28 1.21
C GLY A 215 19.21 -5.80 2.00
N HIS A 216 20.32 -6.09 1.35
CA HIS A 216 21.58 -6.44 2.02
C HIS A 216 21.89 -5.38 3.08
N ASP A 217 22.35 -5.82 4.26
CA ASP A 217 22.40 -5.05 5.52
C ASP A 217 21.02 -4.82 6.17
N GLY A 218 20.00 -5.52 5.70
CA GLY A 218 18.72 -5.67 6.38
C GLY A 218 17.77 -4.50 6.28
N LYS A 219 17.89 -3.62 5.24
CA LYS A 219 17.06 -2.41 5.26
C LYS A 219 16.51 -2.05 3.89
N ILE A 220 15.22 -2.35 3.71
CA ILE A 220 14.38 -1.73 2.69
C ILE A 220 13.65 -0.57 3.36
N ILE A 221 13.89 0.65 2.89
CA ILE A 221 13.24 1.84 3.41
C ILE A 221 12.12 2.22 2.48
N SER A 222 10.89 1.92 2.89
CA SER A 222 9.71 2.42 2.21
C SER A 222 9.24 3.69 2.90
N HIS A 223 9.20 4.78 2.17
CA HIS A 223 8.60 6.02 2.62
C HIS A 223 7.30 6.23 1.85
N PRO A 224 6.15 6.00 2.47
CA PRO A 224 4.88 6.19 1.80
C PRO A 224 4.57 7.67 1.63
N ALA A 225 3.72 7.93 0.67
CA ALA A 225 3.11 9.23 0.52
C ALA A 225 2.52 9.74 1.84
N VAL A 226 2.74 11.02 2.11
CA VAL A 226 2.21 11.79 3.22
C VAL A 226 0.75 11.41 3.50
N ASP A 227 0.30 11.49 4.74
CA ASP A 227 -1.00 11.06 5.32
C ASP A 227 -2.28 11.33 4.50
N ASN A 228 -2.17 12.00 3.37
CA ASN A 228 -3.20 12.21 2.39
C ASN A 228 -2.85 11.48 1.09
N ALA A 229 -3.03 10.18 1.08
CA ALA A 229 -2.77 9.26 -0.04
C ALA A 229 -3.39 9.68 -1.40
N TYR A 230 -4.31 10.61 -1.40
CA TYR A 230 -4.95 11.14 -2.61
C TYR A 230 -4.17 12.27 -3.29
N LEU A 231 -3.25 12.92 -2.59
CA LEU A 231 -2.61 14.14 -3.07
C LEU A 231 -1.35 13.91 -3.91
N CYS A 232 -0.81 12.69 -3.94
CA CYS A 232 0.43 12.36 -4.66
C CYS A 232 0.24 11.30 -5.76
N GLY A 233 -0.98 11.02 -6.17
CA GLY A 233 -1.29 10.05 -7.22
C GLY A 233 -1.86 10.68 -8.49
N GLY A 234 -2.01 9.88 -9.54
CA GLY A 234 -2.50 10.31 -10.86
C GLY A 234 -3.88 10.96 -10.85
N ARG A 235 -4.70 10.68 -9.84
CA ARG A 235 -6.03 11.29 -9.66
C ARG A 235 -6.00 12.75 -9.24
N GLU A 236 -4.97 13.13 -8.50
CA GLU A 236 -4.82 14.54 -8.16
C GLU A 236 -4.58 15.36 -9.43
N ILE A 237 -3.82 14.83 -10.38
CA ILE A 237 -3.70 15.47 -11.71
C ILE A 237 -5.05 15.52 -12.42
N ASP A 238 -5.87 14.46 -12.37
CA ASP A 238 -7.22 14.47 -12.95
C ASP A 238 -8.06 15.62 -12.34
N ARG A 239 -8.05 15.76 -11.02
CA ARG A 239 -8.75 16.84 -10.30
C ARG A 239 -8.24 18.23 -10.71
N LEU A 240 -6.91 18.41 -10.72
CA LEU A 240 -6.30 19.70 -11.06
C LEU A 240 -6.57 20.09 -12.52
N LEU A 241 -6.59 19.13 -13.44
CA LEU A 241 -6.97 19.37 -14.83
C LEU A 241 -8.47 19.69 -14.98
N CYS A 242 -9.33 19.04 -14.19
CA CYS A 242 -10.73 19.43 -14.11
C CYS A 242 -10.89 20.87 -13.63
N ASP A 243 -10.21 21.23 -12.57
CA ASP A 243 -10.25 22.59 -12.02
C ASP A 243 -9.70 23.63 -13.03
N TYR A 244 -8.62 23.28 -13.75
CA TYR A 244 -8.07 24.13 -14.81
C TYR A 244 -9.12 24.42 -15.90
N ASN A 245 -9.80 23.38 -16.38
CA ASN A 245 -10.85 23.51 -17.38
C ASN A 245 -12.04 24.34 -16.87
N LEU A 246 -12.49 24.10 -15.63
CA LEU A 246 -13.60 24.84 -15.01
C LEU A 246 -13.24 26.31 -14.75
N ASN A 247 -12.03 26.60 -14.32
CA ASN A 247 -11.57 27.97 -14.11
C ASN A 247 -11.54 28.75 -15.42
N TYR A 248 -11.09 28.11 -16.51
CA TYR A 248 -11.19 28.74 -17.83
C TYR A 248 -12.63 29.05 -18.20
N LEU A 249 -13.58 28.12 -18.00
CA LEU A 249 -15.01 28.38 -18.27
C LEU A 249 -15.57 29.52 -17.42
N ARG A 250 -15.20 29.60 -16.14
CA ARG A 250 -15.63 30.70 -15.26
C ARG A 250 -15.13 32.06 -15.72
N GLN A 251 -13.93 32.13 -16.28
CA GLN A 251 -13.36 33.34 -16.84
C GLN A 251 -14.09 33.78 -18.11
N VAL A 252 -14.43 32.81 -18.96
CA VAL A 252 -15.08 33.08 -20.25
C VAL A 252 -16.59 33.31 -20.11
N PHE A 253 -17.22 32.71 -19.10
CA PHE A 253 -18.67 32.77 -18.85
C PHE A 253 -18.99 33.14 -17.40
N PRO A 254 -18.67 34.36 -16.95
CA PRO A 254 -18.92 34.78 -15.58
C PRO A 254 -20.43 34.80 -15.29
N GLY A 255 -20.85 34.17 -14.20
CA GLY A 255 -22.23 34.20 -13.69
C GLY A 255 -23.20 33.17 -14.29
N SER A 256 -22.71 32.18 -15.06
CA SER A 256 -23.57 31.10 -15.57
C SER A 256 -23.67 29.93 -14.60
N GLU A 257 -24.88 29.48 -14.25
CA GLU A 257 -25.18 28.28 -13.45
C GLU A 257 -24.86 26.96 -14.19
N VAL A 258 -24.27 27.05 -15.37
CA VAL A 258 -23.93 25.93 -16.26
C VAL A 258 -22.89 24.97 -15.63
N HIS A 259 -22.40 25.29 -14.41
CA HIS A 259 -21.23 24.67 -13.84
C HIS A 259 -21.40 23.23 -13.36
N ASP A 260 -22.52 22.83 -12.76
CA ASP A 260 -22.64 21.50 -12.13
C ASP A 260 -22.83 20.34 -13.10
N GLY A 261 -23.67 20.48 -14.11
CA GLY A 261 -23.82 19.47 -15.15
C GLY A 261 -22.58 19.29 -16.03
N LEU A 262 -21.79 20.36 -16.16
CA LEU A 262 -20.50 20.35 -16.85
C LEU A 262 -19.37 19.75 -16.04
N LYS A 263 -19.38 19.95 -14.74
CA LYS A 263 -18.42 19.34 -13.83
C LYS A 263 -18.45 17.83 -13.97
N GLN A 264 -19.64 17.23 -13.94
CA GLN A 264 -19.81 15.79 -14.08
C GLN A 264 -19.33 15.25 -15.45
N LYS A 265 -19.62 15.98 -16.54
CA LYS A 265 -19.12 15.61 -17.87
C LYS A 265 -17.61 15.75 -18.01
N ASN A 266 -17.05 16.83 -17.46
CA ASN A 266 -15.61 17.06 -17.45
C ASN A 266 -14.89 15.94 -16.66
N GLU A 267 -15.38 15.59 -15.48
CA GLU A 267 -14.82 14.50 -14.65
C GLU A 267 -14.88 13.13 -15.33
N SER A 268 -15.93 12.85 -16.12
CA SER A 268 -16.09 11.54 -16.77
C SER A 268 -15.09 11.27 -17.89
N GLY A 269 -14.63 12.30 -18.59
CA GLY A 269 -13.69 12.19 -19.72
C GLY A 269 -12.25 12.57 -19.39
N ILE A 270 -11.98 13.13 -18.20
CA ILE A 270 -10.69 13.75 -17.87
C ILE A 270 -9.51 12.77 -17.91
N LYS A 271 -9.71 11.56 -17.38
CA LYS A 271 -8.68 10.53 -17.36
C LYS A 271 -8.26 10.13 -18.76
N GLU A 272 -9.22 9.84 -19.62
CA GLU A 272 -8.96 9.46 -21.01
C GLU A 272 -8.25 10.59 -21.76
N TRP A 273 -8.75 11.82 -21.64
CA TRP A 273 -8.13 12.99 -22.25
C TRP A 273 -6.69 13.22 -21.74
N LYS A 274 -6.46 13.09 -20.45
CA LYS A 274 -5.13 13.17 -19.84
C LYS A 274 -4.17 12.15 -20.47
N GLU A 275 -4.58 10.88 -20.50
CA GLU A 275 -3.72 9.77 -20.91
C GLU A 275 -3.49 9.70 -22.42
N THR A 276 -4.50 10.04 -23.24
CA THR A 276 -4.42 9.91 -24.70
C THR A 276 -3.99 11.19 -25.40
N HIS A 277 -4.13 12.35 -24.76
CA HIS A 277 -3.91 13.62 -25.41
C HIS A 277 -2.94 14.54 -24.68
N VAL A 278 -3.15 14.79 -23.38
CA VAL A 278 -2.33 15.76 -22.63
C VAL A 278 -0.92 15.22 -22.41
N SER A 279 -0.81 14.04 -21.79
CA SER A 279 0.49 13.46 -21.44
C SER A 279 1.38 13.23 -22.66
N PRO A 280 0.94 12.61 -23.77
CA PRO A 280 1.79 12.43 -24.94
C PRO A 280 2.28 13.74 -25.56
N ARG A 281 1.43 14.76 -25.64
CA ARG A 281 1.81 16.04 -26.22
C ARG A 281 2.81 16.82 -25.36
N LEU A 282 2.57 16.87 -24.07
CA LEU A 282 3.50 17.52 -23.15
C LEU A 282 4.85 16.77 -23.07
N GLN A 283 4.84 15.45 -23.24
CA GLN A 283 6.06 14.64 -23.38
C GLN A 283 6.92 15.13 -24.55
N GLU A 284 6.29 15.42 -25.71
CA GLU A 284 6.96 15.93 -26.91
C GLU A 284 7.17 17.47 -26.89
N ASN A 285 6.94 18.12 -25.74
CA ASN A 285 6.96 19.58 -25.60
C ASN A 285 6.00 20.32 -26.54
N GLN A 286 4.87 19.67 -26.85
CA GLN A 286 3.78 20.27 -27.62
C GLN A 286 2.64 20.66 -26.68
N SER A 287 1.88 21.65 -27.08
CA SER A 287 0.69 22.05 -26.32
C SER A 287 -0.48 21.10 -26.58
N ALA A 288 -1.25 20.83 -25.53
CA ALA A 288 -2.50 20.08 -25.61
C ALA A 288 -3.69 21.05 -25.74
N SER A 289 -4.61 20.73 -26.66
CA SER A 289 -5.92 21.41 -26.71
C SER A 289 -6.82 20.89 -25.60
N ILE A 290 -7.87 21.64 -25.26
CA ILE A 290 -8.92 21.19 -24.35
C ILE A 290 -9.59 19.91 -24.86
N SER A 291 -10.27 19.17 -23.96
CA SER A 291 -11.00 17.95 -24.32
C SER A 291 -12.03 18.19 -25.43
N GLY A 292 -12.30 17.15 -26.24
CA GLY A 292 -13.28 17.23 -27.31
C GLY A 292 -14.68 17.60 -26.82
N GLU A 293 -15.07 17.15 -25.63
CA GLU A 293 -16.36 17.49 -25.01
C GLU A 293 -16.41 18.97 -24.62
N MET A 294 -15.35 19.49 -24.00
CA MET A 294 -15.21 20.90 -23.68
C MET A 294 -15.15 21.76 -24.94
N MET A 295 -14.47 21.29 -26.00
CA MET A 295 -14.44 21.95 -27.31
C MET A 295 -15.84 22.08 -27.89
N THR A 296 -16.61 21.00 -27.87
CA THR A 296 -18.00 20.95 -28.38
C THR A 296 -18.90 21.91 -27.61
N LEU A 297 -18.77 21.94 -26.29
CA LEU A 297 -19.50 22.87 -25.45
C LEU A 297 -19.18 24.32 -25.75
N ILE A 298 -17.90 24.69 -25.82
CA ILE A 298 -17.48 26.05 -26.13
C ILE A 298 -17.98 26.46 -27.52
N LYS A 299 -17.93 25.56 -28.51
CA LYS A 299 -18.52 25.82 -29.85
C LYS A 299 -20.02 26.10 -29.77
N MET A 300 -20.74 25.31 -28.99
CA MET A 300 -22.18 25.52 -28.79
C MET A 300 -22.46 26.86 -28.11
N LEU A 301 -21.76 27.19 -27.03
CA LEU A 301 -21.90 28.44 -26.31
C LEU A 301 -21.53 29.66 -27.17
N ARG A 302 -20.52 29.55 -28.04
CA ARG A 302 -20.17 30.57 -29.01
C ARG A 302 -21.29 30.85 -30.04
N SER A 303 -22.04 29.82 -30.43
CA SER A 303 -23.16 29.98 -31.36
C SER A 303 -24.30 30.78 -30.76
N PHE A 304 -24.42 30.82 -29.44
CA PHE A 304 -25.45 31.59 -28.73
C PHE A 304 -25.03 32.99 -28.30
N SER A 305 -23.74 33.33 -28.38
CA SER A 305 -23.20 34.60 -27.89
C SER A 305 -22.19 35.20 -28.88
N PRO A 306 -22.59 36.22 -29.70
CA PRO A 306 -21.71 36.84 -30.69
C PRO A 306 -20.42 37.44 -30.11
N ASN A 307 -20.46 37.91 -28.86
CA ASN A 307 -19.30 38.52 -28.17
C ASN A 307 -18.22 37.49 -27.82
N MET A 308 -18.50 36.20 -27.97
CA MET A 308 -17.60 35.10 -27.61
C MET A 308 -16.89 34.48 -28.81
N GLN A 309 -17.13 34.95 -30.03
CA GLN A 309 -16.58 34.38 -31.26
C GLN A 309 -15.03 34.50 -31.30
N ASN A 310 -14.46 35.50 -30.63
CA ASN A 310 -13.02 35.79 -30.66
C ASN A 310 -12.24 35.28 -29.45
N ILE A 311 -12.89 34.52 -28.53
CA ILE A 311 -12.17 33.98 -27.38
C ILE A 311 -11.31 32.79 -27.81
N ALA A 312 -10.00 32.86 -27.55
CA ALA A 312 -9.09 31.78 -27.82
C ALA A 312 -9.46 30.51 -27.02
N TYR A 313 -9.27 29.33 -27.62
CA TYR A 313 -9.37 28.09 -26.87
C TYR A 313 -8.18 27.99 -25.91
N PRO A 314 -8.38 27.46 -24.69
CA PRO A 314 -7.26 27.25 -23.80
C PRO A 314 -6.30 26.25 -24.42
N ASN A 315 -5.03 26.56 -24.31
CA ASN A 315 -3.96 25.73 -24.79
C ASN A 315 -3.07 25.40 -23.60
N LEU A 316 -3.02 24.13 -23.25
CA LEU A 316 -2.24 23.64 -22.11
C LEU A 316 -0.84 23.28 -22.60
N ASP A 317 0.10 24.21 -22.47
CA ASP A 317 1.53 23.95 -22.63
C ASP A 317 2.16 23.48 -21.31
N ARG A 318 3.45 23.15 -21.32
CA ARG A 318 4.16 22.69 -20.11
C ARG A 318 4.12 23.74 -18.99
N ALA A 319 4.29 25.01 -19.29
CA ALA A 319 4.29 26.08 -18.29
C ALA A 319 2.91 26.22 -17.61
N ALA A 320 1.83 26.18 -18.38
CA ALA A 320 0.47 26.23 -17.87
C ALA A 320 0.15 24.95 -17.05
N PHE A 321 0.57 23.78 -17.54
CA PHE A 321 0.40 22.51 -16.83
C PHE A 321 1.16 22.50 -15.50
N GLU A 322 2.44 22.84 -15.50
CA GLU A 322 3.26 22.90 -14.29
C GLU A 322 2.73 23.91 -13.27
N THR A 323 2.22 25.04 -13.76
CA THR A 323 1.58 26.04 -12.89
C THR A 323 0.32 25.48 -12.25
N ALA A 324 -0.56 24.85 -13.05
CA ALA A 324 -1.80 24.27 -12.56
C ALA A 324 -1.60 23.09 -11.60
N THR A 325 -0.48 22.36 -11.74
CA THR A 325 -0.18 21.13 -10.98
C THR A 325 0.99 21.29 -10.00
N LYS A 326 1.45 22.54 -9.76
CA LYS A 326 2.64 22.83 -8.97
C LYS A 326 2.66 22.18 -7.59
N GLU A 327 1.54 22.22 -6.90
CA GLU A 327 1.43 21.65 -5.55
C GLU A 327 1.63 20.14 -5.54
N HIS A 328 1.10 19.45 -6.55
CA HIS A 328 1.32 18.01 -6.72
C HIS A 328 2.81 17.67 -6.89
N TRP A 329 3.51 18.41 -7.76
CA TRP A 329 4.95 18.19 -7.98
C TRP A 329 5.79 18.59 -6.77
N ARG A 330 5.35 19.60 -6.01
CA ARG A 330 5.98 19.96 -4.74
C ARG A 330 5.89 18.83 -3.72
N GLN A 331 4.74 18.18 -3.61
CA GLN A 331 4.56 17.04 -2.70
C GLN A 331 5.41 15.85 -3.13
N LEU A 332 5.47 15.53 -4.42
CA LEU A 332 6.35 14.48 -4.93
C LEU A 332 7.83 14.80 -4.66
N HIS A 333 8.25 16.03 -4.91
CA HIS A 333 9.61 16.48 -4.62
C HIS A 333 9.95 16.32 -3.14
N THR A 334 9.05 16.73 -2.25
CA THR A 334 9.21 16.57 -0.80
C THR A 334 9.30 15.09 -0.43
N LEU A 335 8.39 14.26 -0.95
CA LEU A 335 8.40 12.81 -0.72
C LEU A 335 9.74 12.17 -1.08
N ILE A 336 10.30 12.54 -2.23
CA ILE A 336 11.61 12.03 -2.69
C ILE A 336 12.73 12.49 -1.77
N THR A 337 12.78 13.78 -1.43
CA THR A 337 13.84 14.35 -0.58
C THR A 337 13.79 13.81 0.84
N ASP A 338 12.60 13.66 1.41
CA ASP A 338 12.41 13.08 2.74
C ASP A 338 12.78 11.61 2.78
N ALA A 339 12.45 10.85 1.72
CA ALA A 339 12.87 9.44 1.61
C ALA A 339 14.40 9.31 1.59
N VAL A 340 15.10 10.18 0.85
CA VAL A 340 16.57 10.19 0.85
C VAL A 340 17.13 10.57 2.22
N ALA A 341 16.57 11.59 2.86
CA ALA A 341 16.99 12.00 4.20
C ALA A 341 16.80 10.85 5.21
N LYS A 342 15.66 10.17 5.15
CA LYS A 342 15.38 9.01 6.00
C LYS A 342 16.32 7.84 5.72
N ALA A 343 16.63 7.60 4.44
CA ALA A 343 17.61 6.58 4.07
C ALA A 343 19.00 6.90 4.63
N ALA A 344 19.41 8.16 4.63
CA ALA A 344 20.69 8.60 5.17
C ALA A 344 20.82 8.39 6.70
N GLU A 345 19.70 8.38 7.43
CA GLU A 345 19.70 8.05 8.87
C GLU A 345 19.96 6.56 9.13
N VAL A 346 19.62 5.68 8.18
CA VAL A 346 19.51 4.23 8.37
C VAL A 346 20.57 3.47 7.59
N ILE A 347 20.96 3.95 6.41
CA ILE A 347 21.96 3.34 5.52
C ILE A 347 23.20 4.25 5.53
N PRO A 348 24.30 3.85 6.21
CA PRO A 348 25.49 4.69 6.37
C PRO A 348 26.15 5.14 5.05
N GLU A 349 25.97 4.36 3.98
CA GLU A 349 26.52 4.62 2.66
C GLU A 349 25.71 5.63 1.84
N ILE A 350 24.55 6.03 2.31
CA ILE A 350 23.72 7.08 1.69
C ILE A 350 23.87 8.34 2.55
N LYS A 351 24.37 9.42 1.96
CA LYS A 351 24.48 10.74 2.59
C LYS A 351 23.57 11.76 1.90
N GLY A 352 23.22 11.50 0.65
CA GLY A 352 22.38 12.37 -0.15
C GLY A 352 21.96 11.71 -1.46
N PRO A 353 21.23 12.46 -2.31
CA PRO A 353 20.75 11.98 -3.61
C PRO A 353 21.89 11.50 -4.54
N GLU A 354 23.08 12.07 -4.40
CA GLU A 354 24.27 11.72 -5.19
C GLU A 354 24.76 10.29 -4.98
N ASP A 355 24.35 9.65 -3.88
CA ASP A 355 24.75 8.28 -3.57
C ASP A 355 23.82 7.22 -4.15
N ILE A 356 22.69 7.61 -4.73
CA ILE A 356 21.78 6.71 -5.43
C ILE A 356 22.42 6.26 -6.75
N ASP A 357 22.62 4.95 -6.89
CA ASP A 357 23.29 4.33 -8.05
C ASP A 357 22.35 4.00 -9.18
N LEU A 358 21.13 3.65 -8.89
CA LEU A 358 20.10 3.22 -9.82
C LEU A 358 18.73 3.76 -9.38
N MET A 359 17.95 4.20 -10.34
CA MET A 359 16.58 4.64 -10.09
C MET A 359 15.60 3.85 -10.95
N ILE A 360 14.52 3.39 -10.34
CA ILE A 360 13.44 2.63 -10.98
C ILE A 360 12.16 3.44 -10.83
N VAL A 361 11.45 3.65 -11.94
CA VAL A 361 10.14 4.33 -11.93
C VAL A 361 9.08 3.38 -12.48
N THR A 362 8.02 3.18 -11.71
CA THR A 362 6.91 2.28 -12.03
C THR A 362 5.55 2.92 -11.67
N GLY A 363 4.45 2.21 -12.00
CA GLY A 363 3.12 2.75 -11.87
C GLY A 363 2.73 3.70 -13.02
N GLY A 364 1.43 3.78 -13.33
CA GLY A 364 0.96 4.53 -14.51
C GLY A 364 1.21 6.04 -14.44
N HIS A 365 1.30 6.60 -13.24
CA HIS A 365 1.55 8.01 -13.02
C HIS A 365 3.01 8.41 -13.24
N SER A 366 3.95 7.46 -13.21
CA SER A 366 5.37 7.70 -13.49
C SER A 366 5.69 8.12 -14.93
N GLN A 367 4.73 7.95 -15.85
CA GLN A 367 4.91 8.28 -17.28
C GLN A 367 4.93 9.77 -17.59
N TRP A 368 4.67 10.64 -16.62
CA TRP A 368 4.78 12.08 -16.83
C TRP A 368 6.23 12.52 -17.07
N TYR A 369 6.42 13.43 -18.04
CA TYR A 369 7.73 14.04 -18.31
C TYR A 369 8.31 14.71 -17.05
N CYS A 370 7.48 15.30 -16.21
CA CYS A 370 7.88 15.93 -14.95
C CYS A 370 8.62 14.97 -14.03
N VAL A 371 8.17 13.70 -13.94
CA VAL A 371 8.84 12.67 -13.14
C VAL A 371 10.23 12.40 -13.68
N ARG A 372 10.32 12.15 -14.99
CA ARG A 372 11.60 11.89 -15.66
C ARG A 372 12.57 13.08 -15.53
N GLU A 373 12.09 14.30 -15.75
CA GLU A 373 12.91 15.50 -15.64
C GLU A 373 13.39 15.73 -14.21
N MET A 374 12.53 15.53 -13.20
CA MET A 374 12.91 15.60 -11.79
C MET A 374 14.00 14.58 -11.44
N CYS A 375 13.87 13.33 -11.91
CA CYS A 375 14.88 12.29 -11.71
C CYS A 375 16.22 12.60 -12.42
N LEU A 376 16.19 13.33 -13.53
CA LEU A 376 17.37 13.78 -14.27
C LEU A 376 17.95 15.12 -13.78
N GLY A 377 17.49 15.62 -12.64
CA GLY A 377 18.01 16.85 -12.03
C GLY A 377 17.59 18.13 -12.73
N HIS A 378 16.46 18.14 -13.42
CA HIS A 378 15.89 19.35 -13.98
C HIS A 378 14.91 20.00 -12.99
N SER A 379 14.77 21.31 -13.07
CA SER A 379 13.74 22.05 -12.35
C SER A 379 12.37 21.78 -12.99
N VAL A 380 11.40 21.36 -12.19
CA VAL A 380 10.01 21.11 -12.58
C VAL A 380 9.10 22.02 -11.75
N ALA A 381 8.17 22.70 -12.37
CA ALA A 381 7.22 23.62 -11.74
C ALA A 381 7.91 24.70 -10.86
N GLY A 382 9.15 25.09 -11.21
CA GLY A 382 9.96 26.03 -10.45
C GLY A 382 10.52 25.49 -9.14
N LEU A 383 10.48 24.17 -8.93
CA LEU A 383 11.10 23.50 -7.78
C LEU A 383 12.62 23.37 -7.98
N PRO A 384 13.42 23.36 -6.92
CA PRO A 384 14.85 23.17 -7.04
C PRO A 384 15.17 21.78 -7.59
N PRO A 385 16.23 21.64 -8.41
CA PRO A 385 16.65 20.34 -8.92
C PRO A 385 17.18 19.45 -7.79
N ILE A 386 16.91 18.13 -7.88
CA ILE A 386 17.49 17.13 -6.99
C ILE A 386 18.76 16.58 -7.66
N ASN A 387 19.88 16.58 -6.93
CA ASN A 387 21.18 16.19 -7.50
C ASN A 387 21.41 14.67 -7.45
N PHE A 388 20.71 13.91 -8.26
CA PHE A 388 20.99 12.48 -8.48
C PHE A 388 22.19 12.32 -9.41
N LYS A 389 23.39 12.67 -8.95
CA LYS A 389 24.58 12.80 -9.77
C LYS A 389 24.84 11.60 -10.69
N LYS A 390 24.78 10.37 -10.17
CA LYS A 390 25.07 9.15 -10.95
C LYS A 390 24.00 8.86 -12.01
N ILE A 391 22.77 9.28 -11.80
CA ILE A 391 21.67 9.17 -12.76
C ILE A 391 21.79 10.26 -13.83
N ILE A 392 22.13 11.48 -13.41
CA ILE A 392 22.34 12.63 -14.31
C ILE A 392 23.51 12.36 -15.25
N ASP A 393 24.63 11.86 -14.70
CA ASP A 393 25.83 11.53 -15.48
C ASP A 393 25.60 10.34 -16.44
N ASN A 394 24.69 9.42 -16.10
CA ASN A 394 24.32 8.27 -16.93
C ASN A 394 22.80 7.99 -16.87
N PRO A 395 22.01 8.60 -17.78
CA PRO A 395 20.56 8.43 -17.81
C PRO A 395 20.06 6.99 -18.05
N LYS A 396 20.93 6.05 -18.45
CA LYS A 396 20.57 4.63 -18.55
C LYS A 396 20.37 3.98 -17.16
N ARG A 397 20.78 4.66 -16.09
CA ARG A 397 20.53 4.27 -14.70
C ARG A 397 19.14 4.69 -14.19
N LEU A 398 18.34 5.35 -15.02
CA LEU A 398 16.92 5.58 -14.79
C LEU A 398 16.12 4.54 -15.59
N LEU A 399 15.63 3.52 -14.90
CA LEU A 399 14.83 2.45 -15.48
C LEU A 399 13.35 2.80 -15.42
N SER A 400 12.65 2.50 -16.51
CA SER A 400 11.19 2.55 -16.55
C SER A 400 10.67 1.31 -17.26
N GLU A 401 9.61 0.73 -16.74
CA GLU A 401 8.96 -0.41 -17.36
C GLU A 401 8.14 0.01 -18.59
N ALA A 402 8.12 -0.84 -19.61
CA ALA A 402 7.31 -0.58 -20.80
C ALA A 402 5.81 -0.54 -20.51
N ARG A 403 5.37 -1.29 -19.50
CA ARG A 403 4.00 -1.35 -19.00
C ARG A 403 3.99 -1.19 -17.49
N PRO A 404 4.22 0.02 -16.99
CA PRO A 404 4.41 0.23 -15.56
C PRO A 404 3.19 -0.13 -14.71
N GLN A 405 1.98 -0.16 -15.29
CA GLN A 405 0.78 -0.60 -14.60
C GLN A 405 0.73 -2.13 -14.36
N GLU A 406 1.56 -2.90 -15.04
CA GLU A 406 1.61 -4.36 -14.91
C GLU A 406 2.80 -4.83 -14.05
N THR A 407 3.69 -3.92 -13.64
CA THR A 407 4.96 -4.24 -12.98
C THR A 407 4.75 -5.01 -11.68
N VAL A 408 3.88 -4.52 -10.81
CA VAL A 408 3.58 -5.18 -9.53
C VAL A 408 3.03 -6.59 -9.76
N ALA A 409 2.04 -6.75 -10.65
CA ALA A 409 1.45 -8.06 -10.95
C ALA A 409 2.48 -9.04 -11.55
N ASN A 410 3.40 -8.55 -12.42
CA ASN A 410 4.51 -9.36 -12.93
C ASN A 410 5.42 -9.82 -11.79
N GLY A 411 5.78 -8.93 -10.88
CA GLY A 411 6.64 -9.25 -9.75
C GLY A 411 6.05 -10.28 -8.81
N LEU A 412 4.74 -10.22 -8.54
CA LEU A 412 4.07 -11.23 -7.73
C LEU A 412 4.25 -12.64 -8.28
N VAL A 413 4.28 -12.80 -9.60
CA VAL A 413 4.47 -14.11 -10.23
C VAL A 413 5.93 -14.48 -10.46
N PHE A 414 6.88 -13.54 -10.29
CA PHE A 414 8.32 -13.81 -10.40
C PHE A 414 8.98 -14.12 -9.04
N ARG A 415 8.23 -14.10 -7.96
CA ARG A 415 8.74 -14.23 -6.60
C ARG A 415 9.60 -15.50 -6.36
N ASP A 416 9.20 -16.64 -6.91
CA ASP A 416 9.91 -17.91 -6.69
C ASP A 416 11.16 -18.07 -7.61
N LEU A 417 11.58 -17.00 -8.29
CA LEU A 417 12.87 -16.94 -8.96
C LEU A 417 14.01 -16.76 -7.95
N SER A 418 15.25 -16.80 -8.42
CA SER A 418 16.46 -16.83 -7.58
C SER A 418 16.79 -15.50 -6.89
N PHE A 419 15.84 -14.95 -6.14
CA PHE A 419 16.04 -13.74 -5.32
C PHE A 419 16.04 -14.09 -3.83
N ASP A 420 16.82 -13.34 -3.07
CA ASP A 420 16.83 -13.36 -1.61
C ASP A 420 16.51 -11.93 -1.13
N ILE A 421 15.32 -11.76 -0.57
CA ILE A 421 14.85 -10.45 -0.09
C ILE A 421 14.83 -10.46 1.43
N THR A 422 15.48 -9.49 2.02
CA THR A 422 15.40 -9.21 3.45
C THR A 422 14.25 -8.23 3.69
N HIS A 423 13.17 -8.74 4.27
CA HIS A 423 12.04 -7.90 4.66
C HIS A 423 12.37 -7.09 5.92
N THR A 424 11.81 -5.90 6.00
CA THR A 424 11.92 -5.04 7.19
C THR A 424 10.55 -4.50 7.60
N SER A 425 10.38 -4.22 8.88
CA SER A 425 9.14 -3.66 9.38
C SER A 425 8.90 -2.24 8.82
N ALA A 426 7.74 -2.01 8.25
CA ALA A 426 7.30 -0.67 7.85
C ALA A 426 6.84 0.19 9.04
N ASN A 427 6.54 -0.43 10.18
CA ASN A 427 5.95 0.20 11.34
C ASN A 427 6.71 -0.11 12.62
N ASN A 428 6.46 0.71 13.63
CA ASN A 428 6.85 0.46 15.01
C ASN A 428 5.71 -0.27 15.74
N LEU A 429 6.05 -1.03 16.78
CA LEU A 429 5.10 -1.60 17.72
C LEU A 429 5.47 -1.21 19.14
N TRP A 430 4.56 -0.57 19.83
CA TRP A 430 4.66 -0.25 21.25
C TRP A 430 3.65 -1.06 22.04
N ILE A 431 4.04 -1.46 23.23
CA ILE A 431 3.19 -2.19 24.16
C ILE A 431 3.22 -1.51 25.51
N GLN A 432 2.07 -1.43 26.16
CA GLN A 432 1.89 -0.98 27.54
C GLN A 432 0.97 -1.95 28.29
N LEU A 433 1.36 -2.34 29.48
CA LEU A 433 0.57 -3.19 30.36
C LEU A 433 -0.07 -2.33 31.47
N VAL A 434 -1.33 -2.59 31.76
CA VAL A 434 -2.09 -1.89 32.80
C VAL A 434 -2.72 -2.93 33.70
N MET A 435 -2.53 -2.76 35.00
CA MET A 435 -3.13 -3.60 36.02
C MET A 435 -4.19 -2.79 36.78
N ASP A 436 -5.43 -3.30 36.85
CA ASP A 436 -6.59 -2.72 37.56
C ASP A 436 -6.88 -1.25 37.18
N ASP A 437 -6.58 -0.86 35.95
CA ASP A 437 -6.74 0.52 35.46
C ASP A 437 -6.06 1.60 36.32
N LYS A 438 -5.08 1.23 37.16
CA LYS A 438 -4.47 2.13 38.16
C LYS A 438 -2.99 2.39 37.94
N THR A 439 -2.23 1.38 37.49
CA THR A 439 -0.78 1.48 37.41
C THR A 439 -0.30 0.97 36.05
N PRO A 440 -0.18 1.86 35.03
CA PRO A 440 0.39 1.47 33.75
C PRO A 440 1.89 1.16 33.89
N SER A 441 2.38 0.19 33.14
CA SER A 441 3.81 0.01 32.93
C SER A 441 4.38 1.17 32.12
N ASP A 442 5.70 1.23 32.04
CA ASP A 442 6.36 2.00 30.98
C ASP A 442 5.88 1.50 29.60
N ILE A 443 6.00 2.36 28.60
CA ILE A 443 5.72 1.99 27.23
C ILE A 443 6.98 1.35 26.64
N TYR A 444 6.85 0.14 26.14
CA TYR A 444 7.95 -0.61 25.53
C TYR A 444 7.81 -0.59 24.00
N GLN A 445 8.80 -0.05 23.31
CA GLN A 445 8.92 -0.23 21.87
C GLN A 445 9.50 -1.62 21.58
N VAL A 446 8.66 -2.54 21.13
CA VAL A 446 9.06 -3.95 20.92
C VAL A 446 9.44 -4.26 19.48
N LEU A 447 9.02 -3.42 18.54
CA LEU A 447 9.43 -3.48 17.14
C LEU A 447 9.78 -2.07 16.68
N SER A 448 10.91 -1.93 16.03
CA SER A 448 11.33 -0.67 15.42
C SER A 448 11.09 -0.70 13.93
N GLN A 449 10.70 0.45 13.37
CA GLN A 449 10.66 0.62 11.91
C GLN A 449 12.03 0.25 11.31
N PHE A 450 12.03 -0.46 10.18
CA PHE A 450 13.19 -1.01 9.48
C PHE A 450 13.93 -2.15 10.21
N GLU A 451 13.37 -2.70 11.26
CA GLU A 451 13.90 -3.93 11.86
C GLU A 451 13.66 -5.12 10.93
N THR A 452 14.67 -5.99 10.81
CA THR A 452 14.61 -7.17 9.92
C THR A 452 13.53 -8.16 10.36
N LEU A 453 12.77 -8.67 9.39
CA LEU A 453 11.71 -9.65 9.59
C LEU A 453 12.10 -11.02 8.97
N PRO A 454 11.59 -12.15 9.48
CA PRO A 454 10.73 -12.24 10.67
C PRO A 454 11.50 -12.02 11.97
N VAL A 455 10.82 -11.61 13.02
CA VAL A 455 11.41 -11.43 14.34
C VAL A 455 10.50 -11.93 15.44
N GLN A 456 11.09 -12.55 16.46
CA GLN A 456 10.40 -12.93 17.69
C GLN A 456 11.08 -12.26 18.88
N LYS A 457 10.29 -11.62 19.72
CA LYS A 457 10.75 -11.01 20.95
C LYS A 457 9.91 -11.45 22.13
N SER A 458 10.56 -11.55 23.28
CA SER A 458 9.86 -11.82 24.53
C SER A 458 10.37 -10.90 25.64
N PHE A 459 9.48 -10.49 26.51
CA PHE A 459 9.82 -9.72 27.70
C PHE A 459 8.86 -10.09 28.84
N GLU A 460 9.33 -9.83 30.05
CA GLU A 460 8.62 -10.14 31.28
C GLU A 460 8.40 -8.85 32.05
N TRP A 461 7.17 -8.68 32.52
CA TRP A 461 6.79 -7.60 33.41
C TRP A 461 6.32 -8.17 34.72
N THR A 462 7.01 -7.83 35.80
CA THR A 462 6.68 -8.30 37.14
C THR A 462 6.18 -7.14 37.97
N GLN A 463 5.02 -7.30 38.57
CA GLN A 463 4.44 -6.32 39.48
C GLN A 463 4.06 -6.97 40.78
N LYS A 464 4.37 -6.27 41.88
CA LYS A 464 3.95 -6.67 43.23
C LYS A 464 2.82 -5.76 43.66
N GLN A 465 1.76 -6.37 44.14
CA GLN A 465 0.63 -5.66 44.73
C GLN A 465 0.43 -6.10 46.16
N GLU A 466 0.35 -5.13 47.08
CA GLU A 466 -0.03 -5.38 48.44
C GLU A 466 -1.54 -5.45 48.52
N GLY A 467 -2.07 -6.62 48.85
CA GLY A 467 -3.49 -6.83 49.13
C GLY A 467 -3.77 -6.89 50.62
N GLY A 468 -4.89 -6.38 51.06
CA GLY A 468 -5.38 -6.69 52.41
C GLY A 468 -5.69 -8.19 52.51
N SER A 469 -5.72 -8.73 53.74
CA SER A 469 -5.90 -10.16 54.05
C SER A 469 -7.14 -10.84 53.42
N PHE A 470 -7.89 -10.15 52.58
CA PHE A 470 -9.15 -10.59 51.97
C PHE A 470 -9.33 -10.05 50.54
N CYS A 471 -8.30 -9.89 49.77
CA CYS A 471 -8.49 -9.56 48.35
C CYS A 471 -9.05 -10.80 47.63
N LEU A 472 -10.36 -10.83 47.44
CA LEU A 472 -11.10 -11.86 46.70
C LEU A 472 -11.35 -11.46 45.24
N ASP A 473 -10.87 -10.29 44.86
CA ASP A 473 -11.14 -9.74 43.53
C ASP A 473 -10.11 -10.24 42.53
N ASP A 474 -10.59 -10.57 41.34
CA ASP A 474 -9.73 -10.89 40.20
C ASP A 474 -8.93 -9.65 39.82
N ILE A 475 -7.66 -9.85 39.47
CA ILE A 475 -6.82 -8.79 38.92
C ILE A 475 -7.05 -8.67 37.42
N ASN A 476 -7.48 -7.50 37.00
CA ASN A 476 -7.64 -7.19 35.57
C ASN A 476 -6.32 -6.70 35.01
N ILE A 477 -5.78 -7.43 34.01
CA ILE A 477 -4.59 -7.04 33.29
C ILE A 477 -4.94 -6.80 31.84
N LYS A 478 -4.69 -5.59 31.37
CA LYS A 478 -4.87 -5.17 29.98
C LYS A 478 -3.52 -4.94 29.32
N CYS A 479 -3.41 -5.38 28.09
CA CYS A 479 -2.30 -5.08 27.20
C CYS A 479 -2.80 -4.12 26.12
N HIS A 480 -2.24 -2.93 26.07
CA HIS A 480 -2.48 -1.94 25.03
C HIS A 480 -1.33 -2.01 24.03
N CYS A 481 -1.64 -2.20 22.77
CA CYS A 481 -0.68 -2.18 21.68
C CYS A 481 -0.97 -0.98 20.78
N CYS A 482 0.08 -0.28 20.35
CA CYS A 482 0.00 0.73 19.30
C CYS A 482 0.92 0.31 18.16
N TYR A 483 0.38 0.17 16.94
CA TYR A 483 1.10 -0.26 15.75
C TYR A 483 0.99 0.81 14.66
N GLY A 484 2.12 1.39 14.24
CA GLY A 484 2.13 2.46 13.25
C GLY A 484 3.50 3.13 13.10
N ALA A 485 3.53 4.21 12.33
CA ALA A 485 4.75 5.00 12.15
C ALA A 485 5.16 5.73 13.44
N ASP A 486 4.17 6.22 14.19
CA ASP A 486 4.33 6.87 15.48
C ASP A 486 3.13 6.52 16.40
N MET A 487 3.21 6.95 17.66
CA MET A 487 2.19 6.65 18.67
C MET A 487 0.90 7.48 18.51
N GLU A 488 0.96 8.62 17.83
CA GLU A 488 -0.19 9.51 17.67
C GLU A 488 -1.12 9.03 16.56
N THR A 489 -0.53 8.50 15.48
CA THR A 489 -1.24 8.05 14.27
C THR A 489 -1.39 6.53 14.20
N GLY A 490 -0.73 5.78 15.07
CA GLY A 490 -0.77 4.33 15.12
C GLY A 490 -2.14 3.77 15.54
N LEU A 491 -2.48 2.61 15.02
CA LEU A 491 -3.68 1.89 15.41
C LEU A 491 -3.53 1.25 16.79
N SER A 492 -4.51 1.46 17.64
CA SER A 492 -4.53 0.96 19.01
C SER A 492 -5.35 -0.32 19.12
N TYR A 493 -4.79 -1.32 19.79
CA TYR A 493 -5.40 -2.60 20.08
C TYR A 493 -5.35 -2.85 21.59
N THR A 494 -6.35 -3.51 22.12
CA THR A 494 -6.39 -3.85 23.55
C THR A 494 -6.93 -5.26 23.73
N ALA A 495 -6.23 -6.06 24.51
CA ALA A 495 -6.73 -7.32 25.06
C ALA A 495 -6.34 -7.42 26.53
N GLY A 496 -7.05 -8.24 27.26
CA GLY A 496 -6.76 -8.46 28.67
C GLY A 496 -7.40 -9.71 29.22
N VAL A 497 -7.04 -10.01 30.43
CA VAL A 497 -7.58 -11.13 31.19
C VAL A 497 -7.88 -10.70 32.63
N ASN A 498 -8.86 -11.36 33.23
CA ASN A 498 -9.08 -11.31 34.66
C ASN A 498 -8.38 -12.51 35.29
N ALA A 499 -7.24 -12.28 35.91
CA ALA A 499 -6.49 -13.33 36.59
C ALA A 499 -7.10 -13.58 37.97
N ALA A 500 -7.64 -14.78 38.16
CA ALA A 500 -8.17 -15.18 39.45
C ALA A 500 -7.05 -15.23 40.50
N MET A 501 -7.22 -14.48 41.55
CA MET A 501 -6.22 -14.41 42.65
C MET A 501 -6.14 -15.73 43.44
N ASN A 502 -7.23 -16.53 43.49
CA ASN A 502 -7.24 -17.80 44.20
C ASN A 502 -8.36 -18.75 43.74
N SER A 503 -8.06 -19.72 42.91
CA SER A 503 -9.06 -20.77 42.56
C SER A 503 -9.17 -21.92 43.61
N PHE A 504 -8.09 -22.19 44.36
CA PHE A 504 -8.07 -23.27 45.36
C PHE A 504 -8.14 -22.78 46.79
N GLY A 505 -7.60 -21.60 47.07
CA GLY A 505 -7.67 -20.96 48.39
C GLY A 505 -9.07 -20.50 48.76
N ASP A 506 -9.88 -20.10 47.76
CA ASP A 506 -11.22 -19.53 47.95
C ASP A 506 -12.21 -20.51 48.64
N LEU A 507 -12.21 -21.79 48.18
CA LEU A 507 -13.08 -22.81 48.77
C LEU A 507 -12.64 -23.19 50.20
N PHE A 508 -11.35 -23.25 50.42
CA PHE A 508 -10.76 -23.59 51.72
C PHE A 508 -10.86 -22.42 52.70
N PHE A 509 -10.65 -21.20 52.23
CA PHE A 509 -10.76 -19.97 53.03
C PHE A 509 -12.20 -19.66 53.42
N LYS A 510 -13.14 -19.75 52.50
CA LYS A 510 -14.56 -19.51 52.77
C LYS A 510 -15.16 -20.54 53.72
N THR A 511 -14.65 -21.75 53.75
CA THR A 511 -15.27 -22.85 54.52
C THR A 511 -14.59 -23.11 55.84
N VAL A 512 -13.29 -22.88 55.99
CA VAL A 512 -12.52 -23.36 57.16
C VAL A 512 -11.77 -22.26 57.90
N LEU A 513 -11.25 -21.22 57.25
CA LEU A 513 -10.37 -20.22 57.87
C LEU A 513 -11.02 -18.86 58.18
N LEU A 514 -12.18 -18.54 57.64
CA LEU A 514 -12.87 -17.27 57.90
C LEU A 514 -13.05 -16.94 59.39
N PRO A 515 -13.30 -17.93 60.27
CA PRO A 515 -13.41 -17.69 61.74
C PRO A 515 -12.08 -17.38 62.42
N PHE A 516 -10.93 -17.78 61.84
CA PHE A 516 -9.60 -17.63 62.47
C PHE A 516 -8.85 -16.36 62.04
N VAL A 517 -9.15 -15.79 60.87
CA VAL A 517 -8.42 -14.66 60.31
C VAL A 517 -8.89 -13.31 60.78
N LEU A 518 -10.04 -13.24 61.45
CA LEU A 518 -10.55 -12.00 62.05
C LEU A 518 -9.68 -11.44 63.20
N MET A 519 -8.56 -12.12 63.57
CA MET A 519 -7.69 -11.70 64.68
C MET A 519 -6.25 -11.35 64.30
N GLY A 520 -5.85 -11.36 63.03
CA GLY A 520 -4.47 -11.06 62.65
C GLY A 520 -4.40 -10.29 61.32
N GLY A 521 -4.17 -8.98 61.39
CA GLY A 521 -3.95 -8.15 60.22
C GLY A 521 -2.58 -8.43 59.60
N GLY A 522 -2.53 -9.29 58.60
CA GLY A 522 -1.36 -9.46 57.73
C GLY A 522 -1.66 -8.89 56.32
N THR A 523 -0.75 -8.11 55.78
CA THR A 523 -0.76 -7.74 54.35
C THR A 523 -0.11 -8.87 53.57
N GLU A 524 -0.84 -9.50 52.64
CA GLU A 524 -0.23 -10.43 51.68
C GLU A 524 0.24 -9.67 50.45
N THR A 525 1.42 -10.00 49.99
CA THR A 525 1.99 -9.44 48.76
C THR A 525 1.77 -10.43 47.64
N TYR A 526 1.02 -10.03 46.63
CA TYR A 526 0.80 -10.82 45.41
C TYR A 526 1.82 -10.43 44.35
N THR A 527 2.37 -11.43 43.69
CA THR A 527 3.29 -11.22 42.57
C THR A 527 2.58 -11.63 41.29
N VAL A 528 2.44 -10.68 40.37
CA VAL A 528 1.89 -10.91 39.03
C VAL A 528 3.04 -10.84 38.05
N VAL A 529 3.23 -11.90 37.30
CA VAL A 529 4.24 -11.99 36.24
C VAL A 529 3.52 -12.12 34.92
N THR A 530 3.71 -11.14 34.05
CA THR A 530 3.17 -11.15 32.68
C THR A 530 4.31 -11.36 31.72
N THR A 531 4.31 -12.48 31.01
CA THR A 531 5.24 -12.76 29.92
C THR A 531 4.58 -12.44 28.60
N ILE A 532 5.18 -11.57 27.83
CA ILE A 532 4.73 -11.19 26.48
C ILE A 532 5.67 -11.80 25.46
N VAL A 533 5.09 -12.45 24.45
CA VAL A 533 5.78 -12.91 23.25
C VAL A 533 5.19 -12.21 22.06
N VAL A 534 6.04 -11.57 21.27
CA VAL A 534 5.69 -10.90 20.02
C VAL A 534 6.33 -11.65 18.88
N ASP A 535 5.52 -12.23 18.02
CA ASP A 535 5.92 -12.88 16.78
C ASP A 535 5.56 -11.95 15.61
N VAL A 536 6.52 -11.54 14.81
CA VAL A 536 6.30 -10.71 13.62
C VAL A 536 6.77 -11.49 12.40
N ASN A 537 5.86 -11.69 11.45
CA ASN A 537 6.13 -12.42 10.21
C ASN A 537 6.80 -11.54 9.15
N GLU A 538 7.25 -12.15 8.05
CA GLU A 538 7.84 -11.43 6.90
C GLU A 538 6.89 -10.40 6.28
N ASP A 539 5.58 -10.65 6.30
CA ASP A 539 4.56 -9.74 5.77
C ASP A 539 4.20 -8.59 6.74
N GLY A 540 4.90 -8.50 7.88
CA GLY A 540 4.66 -7.50 8.92
C GLY A 540 3.48 -7.81 9.82
N SER A 541 2.73 -8.89 9.59
CA SER A 541 1.69 -9.31 10.52
C SER A 541 2.30 -9.73 11.85
N ALA A 542 1.72 -9.28 12.95
CA ALA A 542 2.24 -9.55 14.27
C ALA A 542 1.20 -10.21 15.18
N ILE A 543 1.68 -11.09 16.04
CA ILE A 543 0.86 -11.73 17.07
C ILE A 543 1.50 -11.43 18.43
N VAL A 544 0.76 -10.79 19.30
CA VAL A 544 1.16 -10.55 20.69
C VAL A 544 0.46 -11.56 21.59
N LYS A 545 1.22 -12.43 22.24
CA LYS A 545 0.72 -13.45 23.15
C LYS A 545 1.13 -13.10 24.57
N GLY A 546 0.18 -12.99 25.46
CA GLY A 546 0.44 -12.74 26.87
C GLY A 546 0.10 -13.95 27.74
N ASN A 547 1.01 -14.32 28.64
CA ASN A 547 0.77 -15.26 29.73
C ASN A 547 0.86 -14.50 31.04
N VAL A 548 -0.24 -14.42 31.76
CA VAL A 548 -0.33 -13.76 33.07
C VAL A 548 -0.33 -14.83 34.15
N ASN A 549 0.69 -14.86 34.97
CA ASN A 549 0.80 -15.76 36.11
C ASN A 549 0.57 -14.96 37.41
N CYS A 550 -0.50 -15.27 38.09
CA CYS A 550 -0.82 -14.74 39.43
C CYS A 550 -0.74 -15.88 40.43
N ASN A 551 0.31 -15.95 41.24
CA ASN A 551 0.50 -16.97 42.29
C ASN A 551 0.28 -18.42 41.79
N GLY A 552 0.67 -18.75 40.56
CA GLY A 552 0.54 -20.08 39.97
C GLY A 552 -0.70 -20.28 39.07
N ASN A 553 -1.66 -19.37 39.10
CA ASN A 553 -2.77 -19.35 38.13
C ASN A 553 -2.33 -18.66 36.85
N ILE A 554 -2.51 -19.31 35.72
CA ILE A 554 -2.05 -18.80 34.43
C ILE A 554 -3.26 -18.52 33.53
N GLU A 555 -3.40 -17.25 33.14
CA GLU A 555 -4.35 -16.80 32.14
C GLU A 555 -3.62 -16.33 30.88
N LYS A 556 -4.30 -16.38 29.73
CA LYS A 556 -3.68 -16.08 28.43
C LYS A 556 -4.55 -15.14 27.62
N PHE A 557 -3.88 -14.23 26.88
CA PHE A 557 -4.53 -13.42 25.86
C PHE A 557 -3.73 -13.41 24.57
N VAL A 558 -4.39 -13.10 23.46
CA VAL A 558 -3.78 -12.97 22.14
C VAL A 558 -4.33 -11.71 21.47
N ILE A 559 -3.44 -10.92 20.87
CA ILE A 559 -3.76 -9.80 19.99
C ILE A 559 -3.17 -10.12 18.63
N ASN A 560 -3.99 -10.12 17.60
CA ASN A 560 -3.55 -10.22 16.21
C ASN A 560 -3.50 -8.79 15.66
N LEU A 561 -2.32 -8.38 15.20
CA LEU A 561 -2.02 -7.06 14.66
C LEU A 561 -1.87 -7.12 13.16
#